data_00f102b0ad65030de86c49fdb01d850e
#
_entry.id   00f102b0ad65030de86c49fdb01d850e
#
_cell.length_a   1.000
_cell.length_b   1.000
_cell.length_c   1.000
_cell.angle_alpha   90.00
_cell.angle_beta   90.00
_cell.angle_gamma   90.00
#
_symmetry.space_group_name_H-M   'P 1'
#
loop_
_entity.id
_entity.type
_entity.pdbx_description
1 polymer ?
#
loop_
_entity_poly.entity_id
_entity_poly.type
_entity_poly.pdbx_seq_one_letter_code
_entity_poly.pdbx_strand_id
1 'polypeptide(L)'
;NGDVNVPSPEALFRNILYGNRYFEEKFGKRSVDIYLPDCFGFGWALPSIIAHANLMGFTTQKLGWGGAYGIPFDIGVWQGPDGAQVLASLNPHDYYFTLKKLRDWDFVQQKLDENEKYDLNSTMIFHGIGDRGGAPKEASVAFVEQEINKNKDSDVQVLASGADDLFRDLNAQLTPKQKEKLPRWETELVM
;
A
#
# COMPACT_ATOMS: atom_id res chain seq x y z
N ASN A 1 -13.33 -1.94 -2.85
CA ASN A 1 -13.61 -1.16 -1.65
C ASN A 1 -14.86 -1.69 -0.99
N GLY A 2 -14.77 -2.21 0.18
CA GLY A 2 -15.86 -2.72 0.98
C GLY A 2 -15.42 -2.85 2.42
N ASP A 3 -16.37 -2.90 3.33
CA ASP A 3 -16.09 -3.23 4.72
C ASP A 3 -15.59 -4.68 4.80
N VAL A 4 -14.51 -4.90 5.54
CA VAL A 4 -13.90 -6.23 5.72
C VAL A 4 -14.15 -6.80 7.12
N ASN A 5 -14.83 -6.06 7.99
CA ASN A 5 -15.16 -6.49 9.35
C ASN A 5 -16.55 -7.13 9.45
N VAL A 6 -17.48 -6.79 8.55
CA VAL A 6 -18.86 -7.32 8.55
C VAL A 6 -18.99 -8.62 7.75
N PRO A 7 -18.37 -8.78 6.56
CA PRO A 7 -18.51 -10.01 5.77
C PRO A 7 -17.85 -11.21 6.45
N SER A 8 -18.38 -12.39 6.18
CA SER A 8 -17.71 -13.63 6.57
C SER A 8 -16.40 -13.82 5.77
N PRO A 9 -15.43 -14.59 6.29
CA PRO A 9 -14.22 -14.95 5.54
C PRO A 9 -14.53 -15.57 4.18
N GLU A 10 -15.53 -16.42 4.08
CA GLU A 10 -15.98 -17.03 2.82
C GLU A 10 -16.43 -15.96 1.81
N ALA A 11 -17.15 -14.93 2.24
CA ALA A 11 -17.58 -13.84 1.37
C ALA A 11 -16.38 -13.04 0.85
N LEU A 12 -15.35 -12.82 1.68
CA LEU A 12 -14.13 -12.14 1.28
C LEU A 12 -13.34 -12.95 0.25
N PHE A 13 -13.17 -14.27 0.46
CA PHE A 13 -12.54 -15.15 -0.53
C PHE A 13 -13.29 -15.13 -1.86
N ARG A 14 -14.61 -15.21 -1.84
CA ARG A 14 -15.42 -15.14 -3.08
C ARG A 14 -15.31 -13.79 -3.77
N ASN A 15 -15.28 -12.70 -3.02
CA ASN A 15 -15.09 -11.37 -3.58
C ASN A 15 -13.76 -11.27 -4.32
N ILE A 16 -12.66 -11.73 -3.71
CA ILE A 16 -11.34 -11.76 -4.34
C ILE A 16 -11.34 -12.67 -5.58
N LEU A 17 -11.88 -13.87 -5.47
CA LEU A 17 -11.93 -14.86 -6.56
C LEU A 17 -12.69 -14.32 -7.77
N TYR A 18 -13.91 -13.84 -7.55
CA TYR A 18 -14.74 -13.34 -8.65
C TYR A 18 -14.20 -12.02 -9.22
N GLY A 19 -13.67 -11.14 -8.37
CA GLY A 19 -13.02 -9.90 -8.81
C GLY A 19 -11.83 -10.19 -9.72
N ASN A 20 -10.93 -11.06 -9.28
CA ASN A 20 -9.76 -11.44 -10.07
C ASN A 20 -10.12 -12.17 -11.36
N ARG A 21 -11.13 -13.06 -11.34
CA ARG A 21 -11.62 -13.72 -12.54
C ARG A 21 -12.18 -12.71 -13.54
N TYR A 22 -12.95 -11.74 -13.06
CA TYR A 22 -13.50 -10.67 -13.89
C TYR A 22 -12.39 -9.81 -14.53
N PHE A 23 -11.41 -9.38 -13.73
CA PHE A 23 -10.28 -8.59 -14.23
C PHE A 23 -9.46 -9.37 -15.27
N GLU A 24 -9.20 -10.64 -15.02
CA GLU A 24 -8.50 -11.49 -15.99
C GLU A 24 -9.28 -11.63 -17.29
N GLU A 25 -10.60 -11.87 -17.20
CA GLU A 25 -11.47 -12.02 -18.38
C GLU A 25 -11.59 -10.72 -19.19
N LYS A 26 -11.72 -9.57 -18.53
CA LYS A 26 -11.98 -8.28 -19.20
C LYS A 26 -10.72 -7.50 -19.56
N PHE A 27 -9.66 -7.65 -18.81
CA PHE A 27 -8.44 -6.83 -18.95
C PHE A 27 -7.16 -7.65 -19.12
N GLY A 28 -7.23 -8.97 -19.08
CA GLY A 28 -6.06 -9.84 -19.17
C GLY A 28 -5.09 -9.73 -18.00
N LYS A 29 -5.53 -9.18 -16.86
CA LYS A 29 -4.70 -8.93 -15.67
C LYS A 29 -5.46 -9.32 -14.41
N ARG A 30 -4.71 -9.82 -13.42
CA ARG A 30 -5.21 -10.06 -12.05
C ARG A 30 -4.64 -9.02 -11.10
N SER A 31 -5.43 -8.62 -10.11
CA SER A 31 -4.93 -7.89 -8.97
C SER A 31 -4.03 -8.79 -8.12
N VAL A 32 -2.96 -8.25 -7.58
CA VAL A 32 -2.02 -8.98 -6.70
C VAL A 32 -2.03 -8.43 -5.28
N ASP A 33 -2.85 -7.43 -5.02
CA ASP A 33 -2.98 -6.76 -3.74
C ASP A 33 -4.44 -6.50 -3.36
N ILE A 34 -4.64 -6.11 -2.12
CA ILE A 34 -5.89 -5.53 -1.63
C ILE A 34 -5.64 -4.06 -1.29
N TYR A 35 -6.39 -3.19 -1.96
CA TYR A 35 -6.38 -1.76 -1.76
C TYR A 35 -7.68 -1.32 -1.08
N LEU A 36 -7.60 -0.96 0.20
CA LEU A 36 -8.72 -0.52 1.02
C LEU A 36 -8.40 0.83 1.68
N PRO A 37 -8.47 1.94 0.93
CA PRO A 37 -8.01 3.24 1.43
C PRO A 37 -8.93 3.85 2.50
N ASP A 38 -10.20 3.45 2.55
CA ASP A 38 -11.22 4.14 3.34
C ASP A 38 -12.08 3.18 4.20
N CYS A 39 -11.50 2.10 4.70
CA CYS A 39 -12.12 1.20 5.66
C CYS A 39 -11.68 1.55 7.09
N PHE A 40 -12.61 1.42 8.03
CA PHE A 40 -12.48 1.93 9.40
C PHE A 40 -12.07 0.79 10.35
N GLY A 41 -10.86 0.31 10.17
CA GLY A 41 -10.29 -0.82 10.88
C GLY A 41 -10.30 -2.12 10.07
N PHE A 42 -9.39 -3.02 10.43
CA PHE A 42 -9.15 -4.27 9.70
C PHE A 42 -8.91 -5.40 10.70
N GLY A 43 -9.76 -6.42 10.65
CA GLY A 43 -9.67 -7.58 11.52
C GLY A 43 -8.38 -8.40 11.27
N TRP A 44 -7.87 -9.02 12.31
CA TRP A 44 -6.61 -9.78 12.27
C TRP A 44 -6.63 -11.01 11.35
N ALA A 45 -7.81 -11.52 10.97
CA ALA A 45 -7.91 -12.59 9.98
C ALA A 45 -7.62 -12.15 8.54
N LEU A 46 -7.62 -10.85 8.26
CA LEU A 46 -7.48 -10.34 6.89
C LEU A 46 -6.14 -10.71 6.23
N PRO A 47 -4.96 -10.59 6.88
CA PRO A 47 -3.71 -11.02 6.25
C PRO A 47 -3.68 -12.49 5.91
N SER A 48 -4.29 -13.37 6.72
CA SER A 48 -4.45 -14.80 6.37
C SER A 48 -5.30 -14.98 5.11
N ILE A 49 -6.42 -14.27 5.01
CA ILE A 49 -7.30 -14.32 3.83
C ILE A 49 -6.56 -13.86 2.58
N ILE A 50 -5.80 -12.76 2.68
CA ILE A 50 -5.01 -12.21 1.57
C ILE A 50 -3.95 -13.23 1.11
N ALA A 51 -3.18 -13.78 2.04
CA ALA A 51 -2.13 -14.75 1.74
C ALA A 51 -2.69 -16.04 1.12
N HIS A 52 -3.77 -16.59 1.69
CA HIS A 52 -4.42 -17.79 1.17
C HIS A 52 -5.15 -17.57 -0.16
N ALA A 53 -5.51 -16.33 -0.47
CA ALA A 53 -6.00 -15.95 -1.81
C ALA A 53 -4.87 -15.74 -2.83
N ASN A 54 -3.61 -16.01 -2.47
CA ASN A 54 -2.43 -15.83 -3.32
C ASN A 54 -2.18 -14.37 -3.72
N LEU A 55 -2.53 -13.44 -2.85
CA LEU A 55 -2.22 -12.02 -3.03
C LEU A 55 -0.94 -11.66 -2.28
N MET A 56 -0.22 -10.67 -2.78
CA MET A 56 1.11 -10.28 -2.28
C MET A 56 1.06 -9.15 -1.26
N GLY A 57 0.06 -8.28 -1.34
CA GLY A 57 0.08 -7.03 -0.63
C GLY A 57 -1.25 -6.52 -0.11
N PHE A 58 -1.13 -5.61 0.85
CA PHE A 58 -2.24 -4.87 1.43
C PHE A 58 -1.89 -3.39 1.54
N THR A 59 -2.79 -2.51 1.13
CA THR A 59 -2.61 -1.07 1.24
C THR A 59 -3.82 -0.38 1.84
N THR A 60 -3.56 0.48 2.81
CA THR A 60 -4.54 1.43 3.35
C THR A 60 -3.86 2.75 3.71
N GLN A 61 -4.62 3.83 3.73
CA GLN A 61 -4.18 5.13 4.27
C GLN A 61 -4.97 5.53 5.54
N LYS A 62 -5.99 4.76 5.88
CA LYS A 62 -6.96 5.18 6.90
C LYS A 62 -6.39 5.27 8.31
N LEU A 63 -5.35 4.55 8.61
CA LEU A 63 -4.66 4.61 9.90
C LEU A 63 -4.04 5.99 10.20
N GLY A 64 -3.82 6.82 9.19
CA GLY A 64 -3.37 8.21 9.33
C GLY A 64 -4.39 9.15 9.98
N TRP A 65 -5.65 8.73 10.11
CA TRP A 65 -6.72 9.52 10.74
C TRP A 65 -6.75 9.40 12.27
N GLY A 66 -5.91 8.57 12.83
CA GLY A 66 -5.83 8.28 14.25
C GLY A 66 -6.23 6.83 14.54
N GLY A 67 -6.12 6.45 15.79
CA GLY A 67 -6.40 5.11 16.26
C GLY A 67 -5.63 4.79 17.51
N ALA A 68 -5.96 3.67 18.16
CA ALA A 68 -5.37 3.30 19.43
C ALA A 68 -3.86 3.05 19.36
N TYR A 69 -3.39 2.58 18.22
CA TYR A 69 -1.98 2.14 18.04
C TYR A 69 -1.20 3.01 17.02
N GLY A 70 -1.86 3.98 16.36
CA GLY A 70 -1.24 4.75 15.28
C GLY A 70 -0.93 3.90 14.04
N ILE A 71 0.08 4.33 13.27
CA ILE A 71 0.57 3.60 12.09
C ILE A 71 1.77 2.76 12.52
N PRO A 72 1.69 1.41 12.45
CA PRO A 72 2.78 0.55 12.92
C PRO A 72 4.09 0.72 12.14
N PHE A 73 4.00 0.95 10.84
CA PHE A 73 5.13 1.13 9.92
C PHE A 73 4.65 1.73 8.60
N ASP A 74 5.57 2.22 7.79
CA ASP A 74 5.28 2.63 6.41
C ASP A 74 5.10 1.40 5.51
N ILE A 75 6.15 0.59 5.36
CA ILE A 75 6.14 -0.69 4.65
C ILE A 75 6.66 -1.78 5.59
N GLY A 76 5.97 -2.89 5.65
CA GLY A 76 6.33 -4.00 6.54
C GLY A 76 5.55 -5.27 6.25
N VAL A 77 5.51 -6.15 7.22
CA VAL A 77 4.80 -7.42 7.17
C VAL A 77 3.61 -7.39 8.12
N TRP A 78 2.44 -7.68 7.61
CA TRP A 78 1.27 -7.94 8.43
C TRP A 78 1.01 -9.44 8.49
N GLN A 79 1.03 -10.01 9.71
CA GLN A 79 0.91 -11.44 9.96
C GLN A 79 -0.45 -11.78 10.57
N GLY A 80 -1.08 -12.80 10.03
CA GLY A 80 -2.35 -13.33 10.52
C GLY A 80 -2.20 -14.32 11.67
N PRO A 81 -3.32 -14.73 12.28
CA PRO A 81 -3.32 -15.62 13.45
C PRO A 81 -2.80 -17.03 13.15
N ASP A 82 -2.78 -17.45 11.90
CA ASP A 82 -2.24 -18.73 11.44
C ASP A 82 -0.76 -18.65 11.03
N GLY A 83 -0.13 -17.47 11.21
CA GLY A 83 1.24 -17.21 10.79
C GLY A 83 1.42 -16.82 9.33
N ALA A 84 0.35 -16.81 8.54
CA ALA A 84 0.40 -16.34 7.16
C ALA A 84 0.74 -14.84 7.09
N GLN A 85 1.55 -14.45 6.11
CA GLN A 85 2.15 -13.13 6.03
C GLN A 85 1.88 -12.47 4.69
N VAL A 86 1.66 -11.16 4.71
CA VAL A 86 1.57 -10.31 3.52
C VAL A 86 2.41 -9.06 3.70
N LEU A 87 2.93 -8.53 2.62
CA LEU A 87 3.51 -7.19 2.62
C LEU A 87 2.38 -6.17 2.82
N ALA A 88 2.64 -5.13 3.59
CA ALA A 88 1.66 -4.07 3.82
C ALA A 88 2.30 -2.69 3.69
N SER A 89 1.59 -1.77 3.02
CA SER A 89 1.89 -0.34 3.01
C SER A 89 0.78 0.37 3.78
N LEU A 90 1.14 0.90 4.95
CA LEU A 90 0.17 1.46 5.91
C LEU A 90 0.22 2.98 6.02
N ASN A 91 1.21 3.61 5.37
CA ASN A 91 1.39 5.05 5.39
C ASN A 91 1.65 5.67 4.00
N PRO A 92 0.85 5.37 2.97
CA PRO A 92 1.05 5.97 1.64
C PRO A 92 0.58 7.42 1.55
N HIS A 93 0.39 8.09 2.67
CA HIS A 93 -0.31 9.37 2.81
C HIS A 93 -1.81 9.29 2.45
N ASP A 94 -2.53 10.40 2.62
CA ASP A 94 -3.95 10.48 2.29
C ASP A 94 -4.20 10.33 0.77
N TYR A 95 -5.23 9.61 0.37
CA TYR A 95 -5.65 9.48 -1.03
C TYR A 95 -6.14 10.81 -1.66
N TYR A 96 -6.31 11.85 -0.86
CA TYR A 96 -6.61 13.22 -1.28
C TYR A 96 -5.34 14.07 -1.42
N PHE A 97 -4.17 13.46 -1.49
CA PHE A 97 -2.91 14.17 -1.48
C PHE A 97 -2.54 14.68 -2.87
N THR A 98 -2.09 15.93 -2.93
CA THR A 98 -1.65 16.57 -4.16
C THR A 98 -0.26 17.13 -3.96
N LEU A 99 0.75 16.48 -4.52
CA LEU A 99 2.13 16.96 -4.52
C LEU A 99 2.21 18.30 -5.25
N LYS A 100 2.71 19.34 -4.59
CA LYS A 100 2.77 20.70 -5.15
C LYS A 100 4.06 21.46 -4.85
N LYS A 101 4.86 21.03 -3.89
CA LYS A 101 5.96 21.83 -3.32
C LYS A 101 7.10 20.94 -2.87
N LEU A 102 8.31 21.51 -2.84
CA LEU A 102 9.52 20.88 -2.29
C LEU A 102 9.37 20.36 -0.86
N ARG A 103 8.58 21.03 -0.01
CA ARG A 103 8.33 20.54 1.37
C ARG A 103 7.60 19.18 1.41
N ASP A 104 6.96 18.81 0.32
CA ASP A 104 6.32 17.50 0.21
C ASP A 104 7.38 16.41 0.06
N TRP A 105 8.62 16.79 -0.33
CA TRP A 105 9.80 15.94 -0.36
C TRP A 105 10.38 15.65 1.02
N ASP A 106 10.32 16.56 1.96
CA ASP A 106 10.78 16.33 3.34
C ASP A 106 10.03 15.13 3.94
N PHE A 107 8.74 15.02 3.64
CA PHE A 107 7.93 13.87 4.04
C PHE A 107 8.35 12.57 3.35
N VAL A 108 8.65 12.62 2.04
CA VAL A 108 9.15 11.45 1.29
C VAL A 108 10.50 11.00 1.86
N GLN A 109 11.41 11.94 2.07
CA GLN A 109 12.73 11.64 2.60
C GLN A 109 12.64 11.03 4.01
N GLN A 110 11.81 11.58 4.88
CA GLN A 110 11.57 11.01 6.20
C GLN A 110 11.13 9.54 6.13
N LYS A 111 10.22 9.22 5.20
CA LYS A 111 9.76 7.84 5.01
C LYS A 111 10.88 6.92 4.51
N LEU A 112 11.71 7.40 3.58
CA LEU A 112 12.87 6.64 3.10
C LEU A 112 13.88 6.40 4.23
N ASP A 113 14.18 7.42 5.03
CA ASP A 113 15.08 7.31 6.19
C ASP A 113 14.54 6.33 7.27
N GLU A 114 13.23 6.28 7.45
CA GLU A 114 12.58 5.31 8.34
C GLU A 114 12.68 3.89 7.79
N ASN A 115 12.47 3.71 6.49
CA ASN A 115 12.53 2.42 5.83
C ASN A 115 13.97 1.88 5.71
N GLU A 116 14.97 2.74 5.57
CA GLU A 116 16.39 2.36 5.49
C GLU A 116 16.85 1.56 6.72
N LYS A 117 16.26 1.77 7.89
CA LYS A 117 16.53 0.99 9.11
C LYS A 117 16.28 -0.51 8.92
N TYR A 118 15.49 -0.87 7.94
CA TYR A 118 15.11 -2.24 7.61
C TYR A 118 15.74 -2.73 6.29
N ASP A 119 16.76 -2.04 5.78
CA ASP A 119 17.36 -2.28 4.47
C ASP A 119 16.34 -2.14 3.31
N LEU A 120 15.36 -1.26 3.47
CA LEU A 120 14.32 -0.96 2.51
C LEU A 120 14.49 0.46 1.99
N ASN A 121 14.69 0.59 0.68
CA ASN A 121 14.96 1.87 0.00
C ASN A 121 13.79 2.34 -0.87
N SER A 122 12.59 1.92 -0.55
CA SER A 122 11.38 2.24 -1.31
C SER A 122 10.27 2.74 -0.39
N THR A 123 9.44 3.62 -0.92
CA THR A 123 8.18 4.02 -0.29
C THR A 123 7.13 4.28 -1.37
N MET A 124 5.87 4.32 -0.99
CA MET A 124 4.76 4.65 -1.86
C MET A 124 4.01 5.86 -1.31
N ILE A 125 3.58 6.75 -2.22
CA ILE A 125 2.75 7.89 -1.89
C ILE A 125 1.61 7.96 -2.88
N PHE A 126 0.40 8.11 -2.36
CA PHE A 126 -0.76 8.37 -3.18
C PHE A 126 -0.71 9.79 -3.75
N HIS A 127 -1.18 9.92 -4.98
CA HIS A 127 -1.32 11.17 -5.65
C HIS A 127 -2.66 11.23 -6.37
N GLY A 128 -3.50 12.17 -5.99
CA GLY A 128 -4.81 12.30 -6.62
C GLY A 128 -5.85 13.01 -5.77
N ILE A 129 -7.11 12.80 -6.14
CA ILE A 129 -8.28 13.33 -5.45
C ILE A 129 -9.19 12.17 -5.07
N GLY A 130 -9.27 11.92 -3.78
CA GLY A 130 -10.19 10.96 -3.19
C GLY A 130 -11.46 11.62 -2.63
N ASP A 131 -12.23 10.85 -1.85
CA ASP A 131 -13.42 11.24 -1.11
C ASP A 131 -14.59 11.72 -1.98
N ARG A 132 -14.38 12.72 -2.79
CA ARG A 132 -15.41 13.32 -3.66
C ARG A 132 -15.40 12.83 -5.10
N GLY A 133 -14.45 11.95 -5.43
CA GLY A 133 -14.14 11.61 -6.81
C GLY A 133 -13.54 12.78 -7.58
N GLY A 134 -12.80 12.48 -8.63
CA GLY A 134 -12.16 13.49 -9.47
C GLY A 134 -10.83 13.01 -10.03
N ALA A 135 -10.18 13.90 -10.75
CA ALA A 135 -8.85 13.69 -11.29
C ALA A 135 -7.83 14.61 -10.62
N PRO A 136 -6.54 14.23 -10.56
CA PRO A 136 -5.48 15.14 -10.16
C PRO A 136 -5.53 16.43 -10.98
N LYS A 137 -5.19 17.56 -10.34
CA LYS A 137 -5.09 18.84 -11.06
C LYS A 137 -3.90 18.81 -12.01
N GLU A 138 -4.03 19.43 -13.17
CA GLU A 138 -2.97 19.52 -14.19
C GLU A 138 -1.62 19.97 -13.61
N ALA A 139 -1.63 21.04 -12.79
CA ALA A 139 -0.42 21.54 -12.12
C ALA A 139 0.24 20.50 -11.19
N SER A 140 -0.53 19.61 -10.60
CA SER A 140 -0.02 18.53 -9.75
C SER A 140 0.59 17.39 -10.58
N VAL A 141 -0.02 17.05 -11.69
CA VAL A 141 0.53 16.06 -12.63
C VAL A 141 1.83 16.58 -13.22
N ALA A 142 1.84 17.84 -13.69
CA ALA A 142 3.04 18.49 -14.24
C ALA A 142 4.20 18.53 -13.21
N PHE A 143 3.89 18.77 -11.93
CA PHE A 143 4.90 18.74 -10.87
C PHE A 143 5.50 17.33 -10.70
N VAL A 144 4.67 16.28 -10.67
CA VAL A 144 5.15 14.89 -10.57
C VAL A 144 5.99 14.52 -11.80
N GLU A 145 5.57 14.89 -13.00
CA GLU A 145 6.36 14.65 -14.22
C GLU A 145 7.71 15.37 -14.19
N GLN A 146 7.76 16.59 -13.67
CA GLN A 146 9.01 17.32 -13.48
C GLN A 146 9.95 16.60 -12.50
N GLU A 147 9.41 16.11 -11.37
CA GLU A 147 10.21 15.38 -10.39
C GLU A 147 10.68 14.01 -10.90
N ILE A 148 9.88 13.30 -11.70
CA ILE A 148 10.33 12.08 -12.40
C ILE A 148 11.53 12.40 -13.30
N ASN A 149 11.43 13.44 -14.13
CA ASN A 149 12.49 13.81 -15.06
C ASN A 149 13.76 14.31 -14.35
N LYS A 150 13.61 15.14 -13.32
CA LYS A 150 14.70 15.72 -12.54
C LYS A 150 15.49 14.68 -11.77
N ASN A 151 14.81 13.65 -11.24
CA ASN A 151 15.42 12.64 -10.39
C ASN A 151 15.74 11.33 -11.13
N LYS A 152 15.71 11.35 -12.47
CA LYS A 152 15.92 10.16 -13.30
C LYS A 152 17.27 9.48 -13.05
N ASP A 153 18.31 10.29 -12.82
CA ASP A 153 19.68 9.83 -12.62
C ASP A 153 20.18 10.14 -11.19
N SER A 154 19.28 10.40 -10.24
CA SER A 154 19.62 10.68 -8.85
C SER A 154 19.52 9.41 -7.98
N ASP A 155 20.07 9.48 -6.77
CA ASP A 155 20.01 8.39 -5.78
C ASP A 155 18.56 8.03 -5.40
N VAL A 156 17.66 9.00 -5.45
CA VAL A 156 16.22 8.80 -5.24
C VAL A 156 15.48 8.98 -6.55
N GLN A 157 14.90 7.92 -7.06
CA GLN A 157 14.10 7.95 -8.28
C GLN A 157 12.62 8.06 -7.96
N VAL A 158 11.91 8.84 -8.76
CA VAL A 158 10.45 8.97 -8.69
C VAL A 158 9.84 8.21 -9.85
N LEU A 159 8.89 7.34 -9.55
CA LEU A 159 8.21 6.51 -10.54
C LEU A 159 6.70 6.73 -10.44
N ALA A 160 6.04 6.86 -11.59
CA ALA A 160 4.58 6.74 -11.65
C ALA A 160 4.22 5.25 -11.70
N SER A 161 3.41 4.79 -10.77
CA SER A 161 3.08 3.37 -10.62
C SER A 161 1.62 3.13 -10.22
N GLY A 162 1.15 1.92 -10.43
CA GLY A 162 -0.07 1.42 -9.80
C GLY A 162 0.17 1.03 -8.34
N ALA A 163 -0.91 0.84 -7.59
CA ALA A 163 -0.81 0.45 -6.18
C ALA A 163 -0.15 -0.93 -5.99
N ASP A 164 -0.31 -1.83 -6.94
CA ASP A 164 0.24 -3.19 -6.92
C ASP A 164 1.71 -3.27 -7.36
N ASP A 165 2.22 -2.27 -8.07
CA ASP A 165 3.61 -2.27 -8.57
C ASP A 165 4.61 -2.31 -7.41
N LEU A 166 4.36 -1.58 -6.32
CA LEU A 166 5.18 -1.64 -5.12
C LEU A 166 5.39 -3.08 -4.63
N PHE A 167 4.32 -3.87 -4.53
CA PHE A 167 4.40 -5.24 -4.03
C PHE A 167 5.08 -6.19 -5.01
N ARG A 168 4.92 -5.96 -6.31
CA ARG A 168 5.65 -6.71 -7.35
C ARG A 168 7.15 -6.45 -7.24
N ASP A 169 7.53 -5.19 -7.12
CA ASP A 169 8.92 -4.76 -7.01
C ASP A 169 9.55 -5.28 -5.72
N LEU A 170 8.90 -5.10 -4.58
CA LEU A 170 9.39 -5.60 -3.30
C LEU A 170 9.52 -7.13 -3.29
N ASN A 171 8.55 -7.83 -3.88
CA ASN A 171 8.63 -9.30 -3.94
C ASN A 171 9.75 -9.81 -4.85
N ALA A 172 10.08 -9.06 -5.90
CA ALA A 172 11.17 -9.38 -6.82
C ALA A 172 12.57 -9.02 -6.25
N GLN A 173 12.66 -7.93 -5.48
CA GLN A 173 13.94 -7.39 -5.01
C GLN A 173 14.35 -7.92 -3.63
N LEU A 174 13.40 -8.12 -2.71
CA LEU A 174 13.70 -8.52 -1.35
C LEU A 174 14.09 -10.00 -1.24
N THR A 175 15.30 -10.22 -0.76
CA THR A 175 15.75 -11.55 -0.35
C THR A 175 14.97 -12.04 0.90
N PRO A 176 14.93 -13.37 1.16
CA PRO A 176 14.32 -13.88 2.39
C PRO A 176 14.86 -13.22 3.66
N LYS A 177 16.17 -13.00 3.73
CA LYS A 177 16.83 -12.34 4.86
C LYS A 177 16.39 -10.89 5.06
N GLN A 178 16.16 -10.14 3.99
CA GLN A 178 15.63 -8.79 4.07
C GLN A 178 14.16 -8.79 4.50
N LYS A 179 13.35 -9.73 3.99
CA LYS A 179 11.95 -9.87 4.44
C LYS A 179 11.83 -10.16 5.93
N GLU A 180 12.78 -10.93 6.50
CA GLU A 180 12.84 -11.18 7.95
C GLU A 180 13.13 -9.93 8.79
N LYS A 181 13.85 -8.95 8.22
CA LYS A 181 14.18 -7.69 8.90
C LYS A 181 13.05 -6.66 8.88
N LEU A 182 12.06 -6.82 7.99
CA LEU A 182 10.96 -5.87 7.90
C LEU A 182 10.20 -5.77 9.22
N PRO A 183 9.72 -4.57 9.58
CA PRO A 183 8.86 -4.40 10.74
C PRO A 183 7.61 -5.27 10.59
N ARG A 184 7.12 -5.78 11.72
CA ARG A 184 6.02 -6.76 11.74
C ARG A 184 4.90 -6.33 12.66
N TRP A 185 3.68 -6.59 12.22
CA TRP A 185 2.47 -6.38 13.00
C TRP A 185 1.63 -7.67 13.03
N GLU A 186 1.17 -8.08 14.22
CA GLU A 186 0.58 -9.41 14.48
C GLU A 186 -0.78 -9.32 15.17
N THR A 187 -1.55 -8.26 14.91
CA THR A 187 -2.91 -8.10 15.44
C THR A 187 -3.77 -7.32 14.44
N GLU A 188 -4.99 -6.95 14.83
CA GLU A 188 -5.83 -6.08 14.02
C GLU A 188 -5.21 -4.69 13.82
N LEU A 189 -5.62 -4.02 12.78
CA LEU A 189 -5.33 -2.61 12.53
C LEU A 189 -6.56 -1.78 12.92
N VAL A 190 -6.43 -1.04 13.99
CA VAL A 190 -7.50 -0.25 14.59
C VAL A 190 -7.36 1.21 14.21
N MET A 191 -8.47 1.80 13.83
CA MET A 191 -8.60 3.23 13.58
C MET A 191 -9.32 3.90 14.76
#